data_3a1370d0ecff466878a40923d80762f9
#
_entry.id   3a1370d0ecff466878a40923d80762f9
#
_cell.length_a   1.000
_cell.length_b   1.000
_cell.length_c   1.000
_cell.angle_alpha   90.00
_cell.angle_beta   90.00
_cell.angle_gamma   90.00
#
_symmetry.space_group_name_H-M   'P 1'
#
loop_
_entity.id
_entity.type
_entity.pdbx_description
1 polymer ?
#
loop_
_entity_poly.entity_id
_entity_poly.type
_entity_poly.pdbx_seq_one_letter_code
_entity_poly.pdbx_strand_id
1 'polypeptide(L)'
;MKSIELKVAKENISGRDTFLTTYDLLKSAINSPTKEGFNVDEMTKRLRLLNEVDKHKAMFEIEEGKFDDSLLQRKATLELEDADYTKLKELFKEMKWGVVSKTIIEIHNEFDK
;
A
#
# COMPACT_ATOMS: atom_id res chain seq x y z
N MET A 1 12.24 -11.74 -9.44
CA MET A 1 11.65 -10.48 -8.93
C MET A 1 10.16 -10.49 -9.13
N LYS A 2 9.40 -10.01 -8.17
CA LYS A 2 7.94 -9.94 -8.25
C LYS A 2 7.46 -8.51 -8.23
N SER A 3 6.27 -8.27 -8.76
CA SER A 3 5.75 -6.93 -8.88
C SER A 3 4.31 -6.81 -8.42
N ILE A 4 3.93 -5.58 -8.02
CA ILE A 4 2.56 -5.21 -7.72
C ILE A 4 2.28 -3.86 -8.37
N GLU A 5 1.09 -3.69 -8.92
CA GLU A 5 0.70 -2.43 -9.54
C GLU A 5 0.30 -1.39 -8.49
N LEU A 6 0.90 -0.21 -8.59
CA LEU A 6 0.49 0.95 -7.79
C LEU A 6 -0.48 1.77 -8.63
N LYS A 7 -1.62 2.10 -8.05
CA LYS A 7 -2.67 2.85 -8.74
C LYS A 7 -3.47 3.70 -7.76
N VAL A 8 -4.29 4.59 -8.32
CA VAL A 8 -5.26 5.38 -7.56
C VAL A 8 -6.64 4.85 -7.89
N ALA A 9 -7.45 4.60 -6.87
CA ALA A 9 -8.82 4.13 -7.03
C ALA A 9 -9.78 5.10 -6.34
N LYS A 10 -11.00 5.19 -6.84
CA LYS A 10 -12.07 5.95 -6.23
C LYS A 10 -13.16 4.99 -5.82
N GLU A 11 -13.56 5.07 -4.56
CA GLU A 11 -14.53 4.14 -4.00
C GLU A 11 -15.48 4.91 -3.08
N ASN A 12 -16.77 4.54 -3.12
CA ASN A 12 -17.74 5.07 -2.16
C ASN A 12 -17.62 4.26 -0.86
N ILE A 13 -17.16 4.89 0.21
CA ILE A 13 -17.02 4.28 1.52
C ILE A 13 -17.90 5.05 2.49
N SER A 14 -18.86 4.36 3.10
CA SER A 14 -19.79 4.96 4.07
C SER A 14 -20.51 6.20 3.54
N GLY A 15 -20.89 6.18 2.26
CA GLY A 15 -21.62 7.27 1.63
C GLY A 15 -20.76 8.41 1.09
N ARG A 16 -19.44 8.29 1.18
CA ARG A 16 -18.50 9.31 0.68
C ARG A 16 -17.62 8.74 -0.42
N ASP A 17 -17.44 9.50 -1.49
CA ASP A 17 -16.45 9.16 -2.51
C ASP A 17 -15.06 9.40 -1.93
N THR A 18 -14.27 8.32 -1.91
CA THR A 18 -12.95 8.32 -1.29
C THR A 18 -11.91 7.89 -2.31
N PHE A 19 -10.81 8.63 -2.39
CA PHE A 19 -9.66 8.23 -3.19
C PHE A 19 -8.72 7.39 -2.34
N LEU A 20 -8.35 6.22 -2.86
CA LEU A 20 -7.42 5.30 -2.21
C LEU A 20 -6.24 5.08 -3.14
N THR A 21 -5.03 5.23 -2.62
CA THR A 21 -3.84 4.92 -3.39
C THR A 21 -3.20 3.64 -2.85
N THR A 22 -2.81 2.75 -3.76
CA THR A 22 -2.09 1.54 -3.36
C THR A 22 -0.83 1.90 -2.57
N TYR A 23 -0.15 2.98 -2.97
CA TYR A 23 1.01 3.52 -2.28
C TYR A 23 0.74 3.75 -0.78
N ASP A 24 -0.33 4.48 -0.46
CA ASP A 24 -0.67 4.78 0.94
C ASP A 24 -1.10 3.54 1.71
N LEU A 25 -1.84 2.65 1.07
CA LEU A 25 -2.29 1.42 1.72
C LEU A 25 -1.11 0.49 2.05
N LEU A 26 -0.15 0.36 1.14
CA LEU A 26 1.05 -0.42 1.40
C LEU A 26 1.89 0.20 2.52
N LYS A 27 2.05 1.51 2.54
CA LYS A 27 2.78 2.20 3.61
C LYS A 27 2.09 2.01 4.96
N SER A 28 0.76 2.04 5.00
CA SER A 28 0.03 1.77 6.23
C SER A 28 0.32 0.38 6.77
N ALA A 29 0.34 -0.63 5.89
CA ALA A 29 0.65 -1.99 6.30
C ALA A 29 2.10 -2.12 6.78
N ILE A 30 3.05 -1.49 6.09
CA ILE A 30 4.48 -1.54 6.46
C ILE A 30 4.73 -0.86 7.81
N ASN A 31 3.98 0.19 8.12
CA ASN A 31 4.13 0.95 9.35
C ASN A 31 3.20 0.48 10.48
N SER A 32 2.39 -0.55 10.25
CA SER A 32 1.43 -0.98 11.27
C SER A 32 2.15 -1.46 12.53
N PRO A 33 1.76 -0.94 13.70
CA PRO A 33 2.42 -1.32 14.94
C PRO A 33 2.03 -2.72 15.40
N THR A 34 2.95 -3.38 16.12
CA THR A 34 2.65 -4.62 16.82
C THR A 34 2.62 -4.33 18.31
N LYS A 35 1.97 -5.21 19.08
CA LYS A 35 1.89 -5.06 20.54
C LYS A 35 3.28 -5.05 21.19
N GLU A 36 4.22 -5.77 20.60
CA GLU A 36 5.57 -5.95 21.15
C GLU A 36 6.58 -4.96 20.57
N GLY A 37 6.13 -4.10 19.66
CA GLY A 37 7.03 -3.21 18.94
C GLY A 37 7.85 -3.94 17.88
N PHE A 38 8.95 -3.32 17.45
CA PHE A 38 9.81 -3.88 16.40
C PHE A 38 11.21 -4.11 16.92
N ASN A 39 11.77 -5.30 16.69
CA ASN A 39 13.20 -5.50 16.87
C ASN A 39 13.94 -4.92 15.65
N VAL A 40 15.28 -4.85 15.73
CA VAL A 40 16.09 -4.24 14.67
C VAL A 40 15.96 -4.99 13.35
N ASP A 41 15.89 -6.32 13.38
CA ASP A 41 15.72 -7.12 12.17
C ASP A 41 14.40 -6.78 11.47
N GLU A 42 13.32 -6.68 12.21
CA GLU A 42 12.01 -6.30 11.68
C GLU A 42 12.02 -4.88 11.13
N MET A 43 12.65 -3.94 11.85
CA MET A 43 12.79 -2.56 11.36
C MET A 43 13.55 -2.51 10.04
N THR A 44 14.62 -3.29 9.92
CA THR A 44 15.44 -3.32 8.71
C THR A 44 14.63 -3.80 7.51
N LYS A 45 13.85 -4.87 7.68
CA LYS A 45 13.00 -5.41 6.62
C LYS A 45 11.94 -4.40 6.19
N ARG A 46 11.29 -3.76 7.16
CA ARG A 46 10.25 -2.77 6.87
C ARG A 46 10.82 -1.51 6.22
N LEU A 47 12.00 -1.07 6.65
CA LEU A 47 12.66 0.10 6.06
C LEU A 47 13.03 -0.16 4.59
N ARG A 48 13.51 -1.36 4.26
CA ARG A 48 13.79 -1.72 2.87
C ARG A 48 12.53 -1.60 2.01
N LEU A 49 11.39 -2.09 2.52
CA LEU A 49 10.11 -1.98 1.82
C LEU A 49 9.68 -0.53 1.65
N LEU A 50 9.81 0.28 2.70
CA LEU A 50 9.48 1.70 2.63
C LEU A 50 10.33 2.42 1.57
N ASN A 51 11.62 2.11 1.51
CA ASN A 51 12.52 2.72 0.53
C ASN A 51 12.10 2.38 -0.90
N GLU A 52 11.68 1.14 -1.15
CA GLU A 52 11.21 0.74 -2.48
C GLU A 52 9.88 1.41 -2.84
N VAL A 53 8.95 1.46 -1.90
CA VAL A 53 7.65 2.12 -2.10
C VAL A 53 7.84 3.62 -2.34
N ASP A 54 8.73 4.26 -1.58
CA ASP A 54 8.96 5.71 -1.67
C ASP A 54 9.66 6.16 -2.96
N LYS A 55 10.18 5.24 -3.76
CA LYS A 55 10.63 5.57 -5.11
C LYS A 55 9.49 6.12 -5.97
N HIS A 56 8.25 5.82 -5.60
CA HIS A 56 7.05 6.26 -6.30
C HIS A 56 6.30 7.39 -5.59
N LYS A 57 6.91 7.97 -4.56
CA LYS A 57 6.29 9.01 -3.72
C LYS A 57 5.78 10.19 -4.53
N ALA A 58 6.58 10.69 -5.47
CA ALA A 58 6.23 11.88 -6.26
C ALA A 58 4.94 11.68 -7.09
N MET A 59 4.65 10.45 -7.48
CA MET A 59 3.47 10.14 -8.29
C MET A 59 2.20 9.97 -7.44
N PHE A 60 2.33 9.46 -6.23
CA PHE A 60 1.16 9.03 -5.44
C PHE A 60 0.95 9.78 -4.13
N GLU A 61 1.88 10.61 -3.68
CA GLU A 61 1.66 11.46 -2.51
C GLU A 61 0.93 12.71 -2.97
N ILE A 62 -0.34 12.83 -2.59
CA ILE A 62 -1.24 13.87 -3.07
C ILE A 62 -1.67 14.74 -1.89
N GLU A 63 -1.52 16.06 -2.02
CA GLU A 63 -1.91 16.99 -0.97
C GLU A 63 -3.42 16.95 -0.74
N GLU A 64 -3.83 17.15 0.51
CA GLU A 64 -5.24 17.24 0.88
C GLU A 64 -5.91 18.35 0.08
N GLY A 65 -7.10 18.07 -0.43
CA GLY A 65 -7.87 19.01 -1.25
C GLY A 65 -7.52 19.03 -2.73
N LYS A 66 -6.50 18.26 -3.15
CA LYS A 66 -6.09 18.18 -4.56
C LYS A 66 -6.47 16.87 -5.24
N PHE A 67 -7.33 16.08 -4.61
CA PHE A 67 -7.81 14.84 -5.20
C PHE A 67 -8.87 15.13 -6.25
N ASP A 68 -8.65 14.64 -7.47
CA ASP A 68 -9.61 14.70 -8.56
C ASP A 68 -9.51 13.46 -9.45
N ASP A 69 -10.44 13.35 -10.40
CA ASP A 69 -10.54 12.15 -11.24
C ASP A 69 -9.36 11.98 -12.20
N SER A 70 -8.56 13.03 -12.45
CA SER A 70 -7.37 12.88 -13.28
C SER A 70 -6.33 11.96 -12.65
N LEU A 71 -6.34 11.81 -11.32
CA LEU A 71 -5.43 10.95 -10.58
C LEU A 71 -5.68 9.47 -10.85
N LEU A 72 -6.88 9.10 -11.29
CA LEU A 72 -7.24 7.70 -11.55
C LEU A 72 -6.43 7.09 -12.69
N GLN A 73 -5.74 7.90 -13.47
CA GLN A 73 -4.89 7.43 -14.56
C GLN A 73 -3.45 7.15 -14.13
N ARG A 74 -3.07 7.55 -12.92
CA ARG A 74 -1.71 7.32 -12.42
C ARG A 74 -1.49 5.86 -12.09
N LYS A 75 -0.46 5.28 -12.67
CA LYS A 75 -0.08 3.89 -12.46
C LYS A 75 1.43 3.76 -12.47
N ALA A 76 1.93 2.84 -11.65
CA ALA A 76 3.34 2.47 -11.65
C ALA A 76 3.46 1.01 -11.22
N THR A 77 4.61 0.42 -11.48
CA THR A 77 4.89 -0.96 -11.06
C THR A 77 5.93 -0.92 -9.95
N LEU A 78 5.59 -1.49 -8.81
CA LEU A 78 6.53 -1.70 -7.70
C LEU A 78 7.16 -3.07 -7.90
N GLU A 79 8.47 -3.11 -8.10
CA GLU A 79 9.22 -4.35 -8.27
C GLU A 79 10.01 -4.65 -6.99
N LEU A 80 9.92 -5.87 -6.50
CA LEU A 80 10.55 -6.31 -5.26
C LEU A 80 11.25 -7.64 -5.44
N GLU A 81 12.36 -7.82 -4.72
CA GLU A 81 12.95 -9.14 -4.56
C GLU A 81 11.93 -10.07 -3.91
N ASP A 82 12.03 -11.37 -4.19
CA ASP A 82 11.04 -12.34 -3.73
C ASP A 82 10.83 -12.32 -2.22
N ALA A 83 11.92 -12.19 -1.45
CA ALA A 83 11.83 -12.15 0.01
C ALA A 83 11.10 -10.89 0.49
N ASP A 84 11.35 -9.74 -0.13
CA ASP A 84 10.68 -8.49 0.22
C ASP A 84 9.20 -8.52 -0.18
N TYR A 85 8.88 -9.12 -1.32
CA TYR A 85 7.49 -9.32 -1.75
C TYR A 85 6.72 -10.18 -0.76
N THR A 86 7.33 -11.29 -0.32
CA THR A 86 6.71 -12.18 0.67
C THR A 86 6.45 -11.44 1.98
N LYS A 87 7.41 -10.64 2.43
CA LYS A 87 7.26 -9.84 3.64
C LYS A 87 6.12 -8.83 3.51
N LEU A 88 6.06 -8.13 2.40
CA LEU A 88 4.98 -7.15 2.15
C LEU A 88 3.61 -7.83 2.12
N LYS A 89 3.51 -8.98 1.47
CA LYS A 89 2.29 -9.78 1.43
C LYS A 89 1.83 -10.15 2.85
N GLU A 90 2.75 -10.63 3.68
CA GLU A 90 2.43 -10.97 5.07
C GLU A 90 1.92 -9.77 5.84
N LEU A 91 2.61 -8.63 5.75
CA LEU A 91 2.23 -7.41 6.45
C LEU A 91 0.84 -6.93 6.00
N PHE A 92 0.57 -6.98 4.70
CA PHE A 92 -0.72 -6.54 4.17
C PHE A 92 -1.86 -7.46 4.64
N LYS A 93 -1.63 -8.77 4.65
CA LYS A 93 -2.64 -9.75 5.07
C LYS A 93 -2.92 -9.69 6.57
N GLU A 94 -1.93 -9.35 7.38
CA GLU A 94 -2.09 -9.25 8.84
C GLU A 94 -2.69 -7.91 9.27
N MET A 95 -2.75 -6.92 8.39
CA MET A 95 -3.26 -5.60 8.71
C MET A 95 -4.74 -5.64 9.09
N LYS A 96 -5.10 -4.93 10.15
CA LYS A 96 -6.49 -4.73 10.55
C LYS A 96 -6.95 -3.37 10.03
N TRP A 97 -7.82 -3.39 9.04
CA TRP A 97 -8.29 -2.18 8.39
C TRP A 97 -9.52 -1.61 9.12
N GLY A 98 -9.57 -0.28 9.26
CA GLY A 98 -10.69 0.39 9.92
C GLY A 98 -11.91 0.61 9.03
N VAL A 99 -11.87 0.15 7.78
CA VAL A 99 -12.95 0.33 6.80
C VAL A 99 -13.17 -0.96 6.02
N VAL A 100 -14.37 -1.10 5.48
CA VAL A 100 -14.68 -2.17 4.52
C VAL A 100 -14.49 -1.57 3.13
N SER A 101 -13.51 -2.07 2.38
CA SER A 101 -13.11 -1.50 1.11
C SER A 101 -12.89 -2.56 0.06
N LYS A 102 -13.56 -2.40 -1.08
CA LYS A 102 -13.36 -3.24 -2.25
C LYS A 102 -11.93 -3.13 -2.78
N THR A 103 -11.38 -1.91 -2.77
CA THR A 103 -10.01 -1.66 -3.24
C THR A 103 -8.99 -2.43 -2.42
N ILE A 104 -9.14 -2.46 -1.10
CA ILE A 104 -8.25 -3.20 -0.21
C ILE A 104 -8.33 -4.70 -0.51
N ILE A 105 -9.53 -5.22 -0.72
CA ILE A 105 -9.74 -6.64 -1.06
C ILE A 105 -9.07 -6.98 -2.41
N GLU A 106 -9.19 -6.10 -3.39
CA GLU A 106 -8.56 -6.31 -4.69
C GLU A 106 -7.04 -6.36 -4.60
N ILE A 107 -6.42 -5.49 -3.80
CA ILE A 107 -4.98 -5.49 -3.56
C ILE A 107 -4.57 -6.79 -2.86
N HIS A 108 -5.31 -7.20 -1.84
CA HIS A 108 -5.09 -8.46 -1.14
C HIS A 108 -5.07 -9.64 -2.11
N ASN A 109 -6.05 -9.67 -3.01
CA ASN A 109 -6.17 -10.76 -3.99
C ASN A 109 -5.05 -10.72 -5.02
N GLU A 110 -4.54 -9.55 -5.36
CA GLU A 110 -3.41 -9.41 -6.28
C GLU A 110 -2.15 -10.10 -5.74
N PHE A 111 -1.94 -10.08 -4.43
CA PHE A 111 -0.81 -10.79 -3.81
C PHE A 111 -0.90 -12.31 -3.95
N ASP A 112 -2.07 -12.85 -4.26
CA ASP A 112 -2.28 -14.30 -4.37
C ASP A 112 -2.23 -14.82 -5.82
N LYS A 113 -1.95 -13.94 -6.76
CA LYS A 113 -1.82 -14.33 -8.18
C LYS A 113 -0.46 -14.93 -8.49
#